data_0af15181c17e720fb76b17c68f7883bb
#
_entry.id   0af15181c17e720fb76b17c68f7883bb
#
_cell.length_a   1.000
_cell.length_b   1.000
_cell.length_c   1.000
_cell.angle_alpha   90.00
_cell.angle_beta   90.00
_cell.angle_gamma   90.00
#
_symmetry.space_group_name_H-M   'P 1'
#
loop_
_entity.id
_entity.type
_entity.pdbx_description
1 polymer ?
#
loop_
_entity_poly.entity_id
_entity_poly.type
_entity_poly.pdbx_seq_one_letter_code
_entity_poly.pdbx_strand_id
1 'polypeptide(L)'
;MQSRIEMNDSKLRYGAVSRGLHWAMALAFAWIYCSTAAHYLLEDSALDKFLWPTHKQVGLLLMGLLLVRLIWSLLNRHRRPPSLNLAARLGHGLLYVGMFAIPFLGLLRQYGSGRAFSAFGLPVMSGFEGPKIQWMTDLGNSFHSLLGWTLLVLIVGHVAALILHCIKGQGHILRRMAGSARSA
;
A
#
# COMPACT_ATOMS: atom_id res chain seq x y z
N MET A 1 30.20 18.75 7.95
CA MET A 1 30.05 17.90 6.75
C MET A 1 28.57 17.63 6.56
N GLN A 2 27.89 18.35 5.68
CA GLN A 2 26.44 18.14 5.39
C GLN A 2 26.28 16.81 4.65
N SER A 3 25.54 15.87 5.22
CA SER A 3 25.12 14.66 4.50
C SER A 3 24.19 15.05 3.38
N ARG A 4 24.65 15.01 2.13
CA ARG A 4 23.75 15.17 0.97
C ARG A 4 22.68 14.07 1.05
N ILE A 5 21.42 14.49 1.09
CA ILE A 5 20.27 13.57 0.98
C ILE A 5 20.29 13.03 -0.45
N GLU A 6 20.66 11.77 -0.62
CA GLU A 6 20.60 11.12 -1.94
C GLU A 6 19.14 10.87 -2.31
N MET A 7 18.64 11.63 -3.28
CA MET A 7 17.24 11.50 -3.75
C MET A 7 17.02 10.23 -4.54
N ASN A 8 17.99 9.84 -5.39
CA ASN A 8 17.93 8.68 -6.27
C ASN A 8 18.39 7.40 -5.59
N ASP A 9 17.91 6.26 -6.10
CA ASP A 9 18.37 4.94 -5.67
C ASP A 9 19.83 4.69 -6.09
N SER A 10 20.54 3.86 -5.31
CA SER A 10 21.88 3.35 -5.60
C SER A 10 21.91 1.84 -5.47
N LYS A 11 22.98 1.17 -5.92
CA LYS A 11 23.13 -0.28 -5.79
C LYS A 11 23.20 -0.77 -4.32
N LEU A 12 23.54 0.11 -3.40
CA LEU A 12 23.67 -0.22 -1.97
C LEU A 12 22.41 0.12 -1.17
N ARG A 13 21.68 1.19 -1.57
CA ARG A 13 20.59 1.76 -0.78
C ARG A 13 19.52 2.41 -1.65
N TYR A 14 18.28 2.39 -1.16
CA TYR A 14 17.20 3.19 -1.74
C TYR A 14 17.32 4.66 -1.38
N GLY A 15 17.09 5.52 -2.35
CA GLY A 15 17.10 6.98 -2.19
C GLY A 15 15.95 7.49 -1.33
N ALA A 16 15.99 8.77 -0.98
CA ALA A 16 15.00 9.40 -0.12
C ALA A 16 13.58 9.29 -0.67
N VAL A 17 13.39 9.43 -1.99
CA VAL A 17 12.07 9.31 -2.63
C VAL A 17 11.51 7.90 -2.48
N SER A 18 12.29 6.85 -2.80
CA SER A 18 11.87 5.45 -2.66
C SER A 18 11.49 5.10 -1.23
N ARG A 19 12.26 5.59 -0.25
CA ARG A 19 12.02 5.37 1.19
C ARG A 19 10.80 6.15 1.67
N GLY A 20 10.67 7.43 1.29
CA GLY A 20 9.52 8.26 1.63
C GLY A 20 8.21 7.64 1.14
N LEU A 21 8.16 7.25 -0.13
CA LEU A 21 7.00 6.54 -0.70
C LEU A 21 6.70 5.23 0.02
N HIS A 22 7.73 4.44 0.38
CA HIS A 22 7.54 3.20 1.12
C HIS A 22 6.89 3.44 2.48
N TRP A 23 7.43 4.37 3.26
CA TRP A 23 6.93 4.63 4.61
C TRP A 23 5.57 5.34 4.60
N ALA A 24 5.32 6.23 3.64
CA ALA A 24 3.99 6.81 3.45
C ALA A 24 2.93 5.74 3.16
N MET A 25 3.25 4.77 2.27
CA MET A 25 2.37 3.64 2.02
C MET A 25 2.21 2.73 3.24
N ALA A 26 3.27 2.46 3.99
CA ALA A 26 3.20 1.65 5.20
C ALA A 26 2.26 2.27 6.26
N LEU A 27 2.35 3.58 6.47
CA LEU A 27 1.45 4.32 7.36
C LEU A 27 0.00 4.30 6.85
N ALA A 28 -0.21 4.50 5.55
CA ALA A 28 -1.55 4.43 4.97
C ALA A 28 -2.15 3.02 5.07
N PHE A 29 -1.35 1.93 4.93
CA PHE A 29 -1.80 0.57 5.19
C PHE A 29 -2.15 0.35 6.66
N ALA A 30 -1.33 0.81 7.60
CA ALA A 30 -1.65 0.75 9.02
C ALA A 30 -3.01 1.42 9.29
N TRP A 31 -3.25 2.59 8.71
CA TRP A 31 -4.55 3.28 8.82
C TRP A 31 -5.71 2.46 8.25
N ILE A 32 -5.57 1.90 7.03
CA ILE A 32 -6.59 1.06 6.37
C ILE A 32 -6.95 -0.15 7.26
N TYR A 33 -5.95 -0.87 7.77
CA TYR A 33 -6.20 -2.04 8.60
C TYR A 33 -6.74 -1.66 9.98
N CYS A 34 -6.33 -0.54 10.56
CA CYS A 34 -6.97 0.00 11.78
C CYS A 34 -8.44 0.36 11.53
N SER A 35 -8.76 1.00 10.39
CA SER A 35 -10.15 1.33 10.04
C SER A 35 -11.00 0.06 9.84
N THR A 36 -10.44 -0.95 9.18
CA THR A 36 -11.11 -2.23 8.97
C THR A 36 -11.31 -2.99 10.30
N ALA A 37 -10.28 -3.04 11.15
CA ALA A 37 -10.38 -3.67 12.45
C ALA A 37 -11.40 -2.99 13.37
N ALA A 38 -11.42 -1.65 13.39
CA ALA A 38 -12.41 -0.89 14.15
C ALA A 38 -13.83 -1.20 13.68
N HIS A 39 -14.05 -1.28 12.35
CA HIS A 39 -15.36 -1.58 11.78
C HIS A 39 -15.84 -3.02 12.10
N TYR A 40 -14.94 -4.03 12.09
CA TYR A 40 -15.31 -5.40 12.38
C TYR A 40 -15.40 -5.73 13.87
N LEU A 41 -14.58 -5.12 14.72
CA LEU A 41 -14.46 -5.49 16.14
C LEU A 41 -15.16 -4.52 17.08
N LEU A 42 -15.35 -3.26 16.65
CA LEU A 42 -15.85 -2.16 17.48
C LEU A 42 -16.95 -1.39 16.73
N GLU A 43 -17.83 -2.12 16.02
CA GLU A 43 -18.92 -1.54 15.23
C GLU A 43 -19.70 -0.49 16.05
N ASP A 44 -20.07 0.60 15.42
CA ASP A 44 -20.76 1.76 16.01
C ASP A 44 -19.99 2.53 17.12
N SER A 45 -18.78 2.13 17.45
CA SER A 45 -17.93 2.89 18.39
C SER A 45 -17.50 4.25 17.83
N ALA A 46 -17.04 5.14 18.70
CA ALA A 46 -16.46 6.42 18.28
C ALA A 46 -15.25 6.23 17.34
N LEU A 47 -14.47 5.17 17.54
CA LEU A 47 -13.31 4.83 16.70
C LEU A 47 -13.73 4.38 15.30
N ASP A 48 -14.76 3.53 15.20
CA ASP A 48 -15.32 3.12 13.91
C ASP A 48 -15.88 4.33 13.15
N LYS A 49 -16.71 5.13 13.80
CA LYS A 49 -17.30 6.34 13.19
C LYS A 49 -16.25 7.36 12.72
N PHE A 50 -15.07 7.38 13.33
CA PHE A 50 -13.96 8.24 12.92
C PHE A 50 -13.15 7.64 11.76
N LEU A 51 -12.80 6.36 11.82
CA LEU A 51 -11.88 5.72 10.88
C LEU A 51 -12.57 5.23 9.60
N TRP A 52 -13.73 4.56 9.72
CA TRP A 52 -14.38 3.89 8.59
C TRP A 52 -14.75 4.80 7.41
N PRO A 53 -15.26 6.03 7.61
CA PRO A 53 -15.54 6.95 6.50
C PRO A 53 -14.31 7.30 5.66
N THR A 54 -13.10 7.19 6.23
CA THR A 54 -11.85 7.51 5.55
C THR A 54 -11.30 6.34 4.73
N HIS A 55 -11.80 5.12 4.91
CA HIS A 55 -11.30 3.90 4.29
C HIS A 55 -11.17 4.03 2.75
N LYS A 56 -12.21 4.50 2.09
CA LYS A 56 -12.22 4.65 0.62
C LYS A 56 -11.24 5.74 0.16
N GLN A 57 -11.15 6.84 0.91
CA GLN A 57 -10.27 7.97 0.58
C GLN A 57 -8.81 7.55 0.70
N VAL A 58 -8.43 6.89 1.81
CA VAL A 58 -7.07 6.39 2.01
C VAL A 58 -6.74 5.26 1.04
N GLY A 59 -7.73 4.42 0.67
CA GLY A 59 -7.56 3.40 -0.37
C GLY A 59 -7.24 3.99 -1.74
N LEU A 60 -7.90 5.09 -2.13
CA LEU A 60 -7.57 5.84 -3.35
C LEU A 60 -6.18 6.48 -3.27
N LEU A 61 -5.82 7.07 -2.13
CA LEU A 61 -4.49 7.63 -1.89
C LEU A 61 -3.41 6.56 -2.03
N LEU A 62 -3.61 5.37 -1.46
CA LEU A 62 -2.69 4.23 -1.59
C LEU A 62 -2.48 3.83 -3.04
N MET A 63 -3.53 3.78 -3.84
CA MET A 63 -3.42 3.49 -5.27
C MET A 63 -2.61 4.56 -6.01
N GLY A 64 -2.82 5.84 -5.69
CA GLY A 64 -2.03 6.95 -6.24
C GLY A 64 -0.55 6.84 -5.85
N LEU A 65 -0.25 6.63 -4.56
CA LEU A 65 1.12 6.42 -4.07
C LEU A 65 1.79 5.20 -4.74
N LEU A 66 1.04 4.12 -4.95
CA LEU A 66 1.53 2.94 -5.65
C LEU A 66 1.93 3.26 -7.09
N LEU A 67 1.09 3.97 -7.83
CA LEU A 67 1.39 4.36 -9.22
C LEU A 67 2.64 5.24 -9.29
N VAL A 68 2.74 6.25 -8.42
CA VAL A 68 3.95 7.08 -8.32
C VAL A 68 5.18 6.24 -7.99
N ARG A 69 5.07 5.29 -7.05
CA ARG A 69 6.15 4.38 -6.68
C ARG A 69 6.55 3.44 -7.82
N LEU A 70 5.61 2.94 -8.61
CA LEU A 70 5.89 2.12 -9.78
C LEU A 70 6.64 2.91 -10.85
N ILE A 71 6.17 4.10 -11.19
CA ILE A 71 6.84 5.01 -12.14
C ILE A 71 8.26 5.31 -11.67
N TRP A 72 8.42 5.72 -10.39
CA TRP A 72 9.73 5.98 -9.80
C TRP A 72 10.65 4.75 -9.84
N SER A 73 10.07 3.59 -9.56
CA SER A 73 10.78 2.30 -9.63
C SER A 73 11.33 2.00 -11.02
N LEU A 74 10.53 2.26 -12.06
CA LEU A 74 10.93 2.05 -13.46
C LEU A 74 12.03 3.03 -13.88
N LEU A 75 11.92 4.30 -13.51
CA LEU A 75 12.93 5.32 -13.79
C LEU A 75 14.29 5.02 -13.13
N ASN A 76 14.26 4.38 -11.94
CA ASN A 76 15.47 4.05 -11.19
C ASN A 76 15.90 2.57 -11.30
N ARG A 77 15.30 1.78 -12.21
CA ARG A 77 15.49 0.31 -12.28
C ARG A 77 16.95 -0.15 -12.33
N HIS A 78 17.79 0.59 -13.05
CA HIS A 78 19.22 0.27 -13.22
C HIS A 78 20.09 0.65 -12.02
N ARG A 79 19.60 1.52 -11.14
CA ARG A 79 20.32 2.04 -9.96
C ARG A 79 19.95 1.31 -8.68
N ARG A 80 18.82 0.59 -8.65
CA ARG A 80 18.27 -0.03 -7.44
C ARG A 80 19.13 -1.17 -6.89
N PRO A 81 19.12 -1.39 -5.56
CA PRO A 81 19.70 -2.58 -4.98
C PRO A 81 19.08 -3.84 -5.59
N PRO A 82 19.87 -4.90 -5.86
CA PRO A 82 19.33 -6.15 -6.34
C PRO A 82 18.41 -6.79 -5.27
N SER A 83 17.42 -7.56 -5.73
CA SER A 83 16.63 -8.41 -4.84
C SER A 83 17.54 -9.49 -4.19
N LEU A 84 17.25 -9.85 -2.93
CA LEU A 84 18.04 -10.83 -2.19
C LEU A 84 18.03 -12.20 -2.86
N ASN A 85 16.84 -12.63 -3.28
CA ASN A 85 16.62 -13.94 -3.93
C ASN A 85 15.29 -13.93 -4.69
N LEU A 86 14.96 -15.07 -5.32
CA LEU A 86 13.71 -15.23 -6.07
C LEU A 86 12.47 -15.09 -5.18
N ALA A 87 12.49 -15.65 -3.96
CA ALA A 87 11.36 -15.57 -3.04
C ALA A 87 11.05 -14.11 -2.65
N ALA A 88 12.08 -13.30 -2.36
CA ALA A 88 11.92 -11.88 -2.09
C ALA A 88 11.33 -11.13 -3.31
N ARG A 89 11.77 -11.49 -4.53
CA ARG A 89 11.25 -10.90 -5.78
C ARG A 89 9.78 -11.25 -6.01
N LEU A 90 9.40 -12.51 -5.82
CA LEU A 90 8.02 -12.97 -5.95
C LEU A 90 7.12 -12.37 -4.87
N GLY A 91 7.57 -12.35 -3.60
CA GLY A 91 6.82 -11.75 -2.50
C GLY A 91 6.54 -10.27 -2.73
N HIS A 92 7.53 -9.48 -3.18
CA HIS A 92 7.29 -8.09 -3.55
C HIS A 92 6.34 -7.97 -4.76
N GLY A 93 6.44 -8.85 -5.75
CA GLY A 93 5.52 -8.90 -6.89
C GLY A 93 4.07 -9.11 -6.45
N LEU A 94 3.82 -10.08 -5.57
CA LEU A 94 2.49 -10.36 -5.01
C LEU A 94 1.96 -9.17 -4.20
N LEU A 95 2.82 -8.52 -3.40
CA LEU A 95 2.43 -7.28 -2.70
C LEU A 95 2.01 -6.20 -3.69
N TYR A 96 2.76 -5.95 -4.78
CA TYR A 96 2.40 -4.94 -5.79
C TYR A 96 1.07 -5.28 -6.48
N VAL A 97 0.85 -6.55 -6.84
CA VAL A 97 -0.42 -7.00 -7.44
C VAL A 97 -1.59 -6.78 -6.49
N GLY A 98 -1.47 -7.20 -5.22
CA GLY A 98 -2.51 -7.01 -4.21
C GLY A 98 -2.79 -5.52 -3.94
N MET A 99 -1.75 -4.71 -3.79
CA MET A 99 -1.86 -3.26 -3.57
C MET A 99 -2.58 -2.53 -4.70
N PHE A 100 -2.53 -3.04 -5.94
CA PHE A 100 -3.28 -2.49 -7.06
C PHE A 100 -4.69 -3.07 -7.15
N ALA A 101 -4.82 -4.40 -7.12
CA ALA A 101 -6.08 -5.09 -7.36
C ALA A 101 -7.16 -4.74 -6.33
N ILE A 102 -6.79 -4.62 -5.06
CA ILE A 102 -7.75 -4.39 -3.97
C ILE A 102 -8.44 -3.02 -4.10
N PRO A 103 -7.73 -1.88 -4.15
CA PRO A 103 -8.39 -0.60 -4.32
C PRO A 103 -9.09 -0.48 -5.67
N PHE A 104 -8.56 -1.12 -6.73
CA PHE A 104 -9.24 -1.19 -8.02
C PHE A 104 -10.62 -1.86 -7.90
N LEU A 105 -10.72 -3.02 -7.26
CA LEU A 105 -11.99 -3.70 -6.99
C LEU A 105 -12.93 -2.88 -6.11
N GLY A 106 -12.39 -2.16 -5.13
CA GLY A 106 -13.16 -1.23 -4.30
C GLY A 106 -13.78 -0.09 -5.11
N LEU A 107 -13.00 0.51 -6.01
CA LEU A 107 -13.48 1.58 -6.91
C LEU A 107 -14.46 1.04 -7.95
N LEU A 108 -14.21 -0.16 -8.49
CA LEU A 108 -15.12 -0.83 -9.41
C LEU A 108 -16.49 -1.06 -8.76
N ARG A 109 -16.50 -1.58 -7.52
CA ARG A 109 -17.71 -1.75 -6.72
C ARG A 109 -18.40 -0.42 -6.44
N GLN A 110 -17.64 0.62 -6.09
CA GLN A 110 -18.19 1.95 -5.83
C GLN A 110 -18.89 2.50 -7.08
N TYR A 111 -18.23 2.44 -8.23
CA TYR A 111 -18.80 2.87 -9.50
C TYR A 111 -20.04 2.06 -9.87
N GLY A 112 -19.95 0.72 -9.87
CA GLY A 112 -21.08 -0.17 -10.21
C GLY A 112 -22.28 -0.02 -9.29
N SER A 113 -22.10 0.52 -8.07
CA SER A 113 -23.20 0.80 -7.14
C SER A 113 -24.04 2.03 -7.52
N GLY A 114 -23.61 2.85 -8.50
CA GLY A 114 -24.26 4.10 -8.88
C GLY A 114 -24.06 5.26 -7.89
N ARG A 115 -23.39 5.03 -6.77
CA ARG A 115 -23.24 6.03 -5.70
C ARG A 115 -22.08 6.99 -6.00
N ALA A 116 -22.32 8.30 -5.82
CA ALA A 116 -21.27 9.31 -5.88
C ALA A 116 -20.16 9.01 -4.87
N PHE A 117 -18.95 9.40 -5.21
CA PHE A 117 -17.80 9.31 -4.32
C PHE A 117 -16.92 10.55 -4.46
N SER A 118 -16.63 11.16 -3.31
CA SER A 118 -15.66 12.25 -3.21
C SER A 118 -14.52 11.81 -2.29
N ALA A 119 -13.29 12.20 -2.62
CA ALA A 119 -12.12 11.94 -1.82
C ALA A 119 -11.43 13.26 -1.46
N PHE A 120 -11.19 13.51 -0.18
CA PHE A 120 -10.55 14.74 0.33
C PHE A 120 -11.22 16.03 -0.18
N GLY A 121 -12.56 16.02 -0.30
CA GLY A 121 -13.35 17.15 -0.80
C GLY A 121 -13.41 17.27 -2.34
N LEU A 122 -12.68 16.45 -3.09
CA LEU A 122 -12.70 16.45 -4.55
C LEU A 122 -13.69 15.39 -5.09
N PRO A 123 -14.57 15.73 -6.03
CA PRO A 123 -15.45 14.75 -6.66
C PRO A 123 -14.64 13.80 -7.53
N VAL A 124 -14.75 12.48 -7.28
CA VAL A 124 -14.07 11.41 -8.03
C VAL A 124 -15.04 10.68 -8.94
N MET A 125 -16.26 10.43 -8.45
CA MET A 125 -17.34 9.79 -9.20
C MET A 125 -18.63 10.53 -8.93
N SER A 126 -19.33 10.95 -9.99
CA SER A 126 -20.60 11.69 -9.88
C SER A 126 -21.75 10.81 -9.39
N GLY A 127 -21.62 9.49 -9.56
CA GLY A 127 -22.75 8.57 -9.46
C GLY A 127 -23.58 8.56 -10.75
N PHE A 128 -24.61 7.71 -10.78
CA PHE A 128 -25.58 7.64 -11.88
C PHE A 128 -26.94 7.15 -11.36
N GLU A 129 -28.00 7.52 -12.04
CA GLU A 129 -29.35 7.01 -11.78
C GLU A 129 -29.58 5.72 -12.56
N GLY A 130 -30.43 4.83 -12.02
CA GLY A 130 -30.77 3.56 -12.64
C GLY A 130 -30.27 2.33 -11.87
N PRO A 131 -30.41 1.13 -12.46
CA PRO A 131 -30.02 -0.10 -11.83
C PRO A 131 -28.48 -0.19 -11.64
N LYS A 132 -28.06 -0.84 -10.55
CA LYS A 132 -26.63 -1.13 -10.32
C LYS A 132 -26.05 -1.98 -11.44
N ILE A 133 -24.79 -1.76 -11.76
CA ILE A 133 -24.03 -2.61 -12.69
C ILE A 133 -23.58 -3.86 -11.90
N GLN A 134 -24.40 -4.91 -11.99
CA GLN A 134 -24.33 -6.07 -11.10
C GLN A 134 -22.95 -6.73 -11.08
N TRP A 135 -22.35 -7.03 -12.24
CA TRP A 135 -21.06 -7.70 -12.32
C TRP A 135 -19.92 -6.93 -11.62
N MET A 136 -19.94 -5.57 -11.65
CA MET A 136 -18.94 -4.75 -10.95
C MET A 136 -19.09 -4.83 -9.44
N THR A 137 -20.33 -4.79 -8.97
CA THR A 137 -20.61 -4.92 -7.54
C THR A 137 -20.28 -6.32 -7.03
N ASP A 138 -20.60 -7.36 -7.79
CA ASP A 138 -20.34 -8.75 -7.41
C ASP A 138 -18.84 -9.06 -7.33
N LEU A 139 -18.04 -8.62 -8.30
CA LEU A 139 -16.58 -8.75 -8.25
C LEU A 139 -16.01 -8.06 -7.01
N GLY A 140 -16.41 -6.82 -6.76
CA GLY A 140 -15.94 -6.08 -5.59
C GLY A 140 -16.38 -6.73 -4.27
N ASN A 141 -17.63 -7.21 -4.17
CA ASN A 141 -18.13 -7.88 -2.98
C ASN A 141 -17.40 -9.21 -2.71
N SER A 142 -17.15 -10.00 -3.76
CA SER A 142 -16.53 -11.32 -3.62
C SER A 142 -15.04 -11.27 -3.29
N PHE A 143 -14.30 -10.32 -3.88
CA PHE A 143 -12.84 -10.38 -3.85
C PHE A 143 -12.17 -9.27 -3.04
N HIS A 144 -12.79 -8.10 -2.86
CA HIS A 144 -12.12 -6.99 -2.16
C HIS A 144 -11.70 -7.36 -0.74
N SER A 145 -12.62 -7.91 0.05
CA SER A 145 -12.33 -8.31 1.43
C SER A 145 -11.38 -9.51 1.49
N LEU A 146 -11.62 -10.54 0.68
CA LEU A 146 -10.76 -11.73 0.63
C LEU A 146 -9.32 -11.39 0.30
N LEU A 147 -9.10 -10.59 -0.75
CA LEU A 147 -7.76 -10.14 -1.13
C LEU A 147 -7.18 -9.16 -0.11
N GLY A 148 -8.02 -8.36 0.57
CA GLY A 148 -7.59 -7.49 1.66
C GLY A 148 -6.94 -8.28 2.80
N TRP A 149 -7.58 -9.33 3.28
CA TRP A 149 -7.01 -10.22 4.30
C TRP A 149 -5.79 -10.98 3.79
N THR A 150 -5.80 -11.42 2.55
CA THR A 150 -4.62 -12.04 1.92
C THR A 150 -3.42 -11.08 1.89
N LEU A 151 -3.66 -9.81 1.54
CA LEU A 151 -2.62 -8.79 1.55
C LEU A 151 -2.07 -8.52 2.96
N LEU A 152 -2.93 -8.53 3.98
CA LEU A 152 -2.48 -8.42 5.38
C LEU A 152 -1.50 -9.53 5.74
N VAL A 153 -1.81 -10.78 5.40
CA VAL A 153 -0.92 -11.93 5.62
C VAL A 153 0.41 -11.74 4.89
N LEU A 154 0.39 -11.26 3.65
CA LEU A 154 1.60 -10.96 2.89
C LEU A 154 2.43 -9.83 3.52
N ILE A 155 1.79 -8.78 4.05
CA ILE A 155 2.47 -7.69 4.76
C ILE A 155 3.11 -8.20 6.05
N VAL A 156 2.38 -8.98 6.83
CA VAL A 156 2.90 -9.60 8.07
C VAL A 156 4.09 -10.51 7.74
N GLY A 157 3.97 -11.33 6.69
CA GLY A 157 5.08 -12.17 6.20
C GLY A 157 6.30 -11.36 5.74
N HIS A 158 6.08 -10.23 5.06
CA HIS A 158 7.15 -9.31 4.65
C HIS A 158 7.88 -8.72 5.86
N VAL A 159 7.15 -8.27 6.87
CA VAL A 159 7.75 -7.73 8.11
C VAL A 159 8.46 -8.84 8.90
N ALA A 160 7.85 -10.02 9.04
CA ALA A 160 8.46 -11.16 9.71
C ALA A 160 9.75 -11.61 9.03
N ALA A 161 9.79 -11.67 7.69
CA ALA A 161 10.99 -11.98 6.94
C ALA A 161 12.12 -10.97 7.23
N LEU A 162 11.79 -9.66 7.28
CA LEU A 162 12.75 -8.62 7.63
C LEU A 162 13.31 -8.83 9.04
N ILE A 163 12.44 -9.09 10.04
CA ILE A 163 12.84 -9.36 11.43
C ILE A 163 13.77 -10.57 11.49
N LEU A 164 13.42 -11.67 10.82
CA LEU A 164 14.26 -12.87 10.77
C LEU A 164 15.63 -12.60 10.14
N HIS A 165 15.70 -11.78 9.09
CA HIS A 165 16.97 -11.36 8.51
C HIS A 165 17.80 -10.54 9.50
N CYS A 166 17.18 -9.63 10.26
CA CYS A 166 17.88 -8.85 11.28
C CYS A 166 18.44 -9.73 12.41
N ILE A 167 17.66 -10.71 12.90
CA ILE A 167 18.08 -11.67 13.93
C ILE A 167 19.26 -12.51 13.46
N LYS A 168 19.28 -12.88 12.15
CA LYS A 168 20.40 -13.60 11.52
C LYS A 168 21.63 -12.71 11.23
N GLY A 169 21.72 -11.52 11.78
CA GLY A 169 22.86 -10.60 11.58
C GLY A 169 22.85 -9.83 10.25
N GLN A 170 21.78 -9.96 9.45
CA GLN A 170 21.65 -9.29 8.14
C GLN A 170 20.98 -7.91 8.25
N GLY A 171 21.23 -7.17 9.30
CA GLY A 171 20.62 -5.84 9.54
C GLY A 171 20.88 -4.79 8.44
N HIS A 172 21.87 -5.04 7.56
CA HIS A 172 22.10 -4.22 6.37
C HIS A 172 20.88 -4.16 5.43
N ILE A 173 19.99 -5.18 5.45
CA ILE A 173 18.78 -5.23 4.66
C ILE A 173 17.80 -4.14 5.13
N LEU A 174 17.59 -4.02 6.44
CA LEU A 174 16.78 -2.95 7.01
C LEU A 174 17.34 -1.57 6.66
N ARG A 175 18.68 -1.41 6.73
CA ARG A 175 19.36 -0.15 6.41
C ARG A 175 19.19 0.31 4.96
N ARG A 176 18.82 -0.59 4.04
CA ARG A 176 18.46 -0.20 2.66
C ARG A 176 17.19 0.70 2.61
N MET A 177 16.24 0.51 3.55
CA MET A 177 14.96 1.24 3.61
C MET A 177 14.84 2.16 4.82
N ALA A 178 15.53 1.85 5.94
CA ALA A 178 15.55 2.65 7.15
C ALA A 178 17.01 2.97 7.53
N GLY A 179 17.22 4.04 8.26
CA GLY A 179 18.55 4.43 8.74
C GLY A 179 19.23 5.56 7.96
N SER A 180 20.30 6.13 8.55
CA SER A 180 21.08 7.23 7.98
C SER A 180 22.17 6.71 7.01
N ALA A 181 22.70 7.60 6.15
CA ALA A 181 23.80 7.29 5.26
C ALA A 181 25.16 7.05 6.00
N ARG A 182 25.20 7.34 7.32
CA ARG A 182 26.42 7.23 8.14
C ARG A 182 26.74 5.83 8.66
N SER A 183 25.92 4.83 8.39
CA SER A 183 26.05 3.45 8.95
C SER A 183 26.33 2.38 7.88
N ALA A 184 26.97 2.78 6.79
CA ALA A 184 27.47 1.85 5.76
C ALA A 184 28.99 1.81 5.77
#